data_e1778fc0e745f7b28b706f0f7bccbf6a
#
_entry.id   e1778fc0e745f7b28b706f0f7bccbf6a
#
_cell.length_a   1.000
_cell.length_b   1.000
_cell.length_c   1.000
_cell.angle_alpha   90.00
_cell.angle_beta   90.00
_cell.angle_gamma   90.00
#
_symmetry.space_group_name_H-M   'P 1'
#
loop_
_entity.id
_entity.type
_entity.pdbx_description
1 polymer ?
#
loop_
_entity_poly.entity_id
_entity_poly.type
_entity_poly.pdbx_seq_one_letter_code
_entity_poly.pdbx_strand_id
1 'polypeptide(L)'
;MELLKAVLFGIVEGVTEWLPISSTGHLILLNEFITLNVSDAFRSMFDVVIQLGAILAVIVLFFHKLNPFSPKKSEGEKKQTWQLWFKVVAAIIPSGIVGVLFDDWMEAHFHNATVVAIALIVYGVAFILVERRNARRVGGKTVEDVYAIDYKTALLIGCFQCLSLIPGTSRSGSTILGAILIGVGRSAGAEFSFFMAIPTMLGASAIKGLKFLLSGVTATGTEIGVLIVGCVVSFLVSLLVIRGLMEYVRRHSFSAFGVYRIILGVVVLVYFALAG
;
A
#
# COMPACT_ATOMS: atom_id res chain seq x y z
N MET A 1 -5.07 6.76 -27.19
CA MET A 1 -5.41 7.64 -26.03
C MET A 1 -5.40 6.85 -24.75
N GLU A 2 -6.06 5.68 -24.68
CA GLU A 2 -6.18 4.90 -23.42
C GLU A 2 -4.83 4.44 -22.84
N LEU A 3 -3.88 4.05 -23.70
CA LEU A 3 -2.53 3.69 -23.25
C LEU A 3 -1.78 4.87 -22.58
N LEU A 4 -1.99 6.10 -23.04
CA LEU A 4 -1.39 7.28 -22.43
C LEU A 4 -2.02 7.54 -21.05
N LYS A 5 -3.34 7.37 -20.91
CA LYS A 5 -4.01 7.42 -19.61
C LYS A 5 -3.48 6.33 -18.67
N ALA A 6 -3.29 5.10 -19.17
CA ALA A 6 -2.69 4.00 -18.40
C ALA A 6 -1.29 4.35 -17.86
N VAL A 7 -0.47 5.09 -18.62
CA VAL A 7 0.82 5.63 -18.14
C VAL A 7 0.60 6.53 -16.94
N LEU A 8 -0.36 7.45 -16.98
CA LEU A 8 -0.66 8.35 -15.87
C LEU A 8 -1.13 7.58 -14.62
N PHE A 9 -2.04 6.61 -14.79
CA PHE A 9 -2.48 5.73 -13.70
C PHE A 9 -1.30 4.95 -13.12
N GLY A 10 -0.43 4.40 -13.97
CA GLY A 10 0.78 3.70 -13.54
C GLY A 10 1.76 4.57 -12.77
N ILE A 11 1.94 5.84 -13.18
CA ILE A 11 2.78 6.80 -12.45
C ILE A 11 2.17 7.10 -11.08
N VAL A 12 0.88 7.44 -11.03
CA VAL A 12 0.21 7.76 -9.76
C VAL A 12 0.26 6.56 -8.81
N GLU A 13 -0.06 5.37 -9.29
CA GLU A 13 0.02 4.15 -8.49
C GLU A 13 1.44 3.90 -7.99
N GLY A 14 2.43 3.90 -8.89
CA GLY A 14 3.82 3.65 -8.53
C GLY A 14 4.43 4.65 -7.55
N VAL A 15 3.96 5.91 -7.56
CA VAL A 15 4.36 6.93 -6.59
C VAL A 15 3.64 6.73 -5.26
N THR A 16 2.32 6.57 -5.28
CA THR A 16 1.49 6.75 -4.09
C THR A 16 1.29 5.49 -3.27
N GLU A 17 1.56 4.30 -3.84
CA GLU A 17 1.39 3.03 -3.14
C GLU A 17 2.40 2.84 -2.00
N TRP A 18 3.65 3.25 -2.21
CA TRP A 18 4.72 3.08 -1.23
C TRP A 18 4.81 4.21 -0.23
N LEU A 19 4.47 5.41 -0.67
CA LEU A 19 4.34 6.56 0.21
C LEU A 19 3.09 6.39 1.09
N PRO A 20 3.15 6.73 2.38
CA PRO A 20 1.98 6.59 3.25
C PRO A 20 0.94 7.71 3.03
N ILE A 21 0.50 7.91 1.76
CA ILE A 21 -0.36 9.02 1.32
C ILE A 21 -1.68 8.61 0.65
N SER A 22 -1.94 7.29 0.54
CA SER A 22 -3.12 6.67 -0.06
C SER A 22 -3.19 6.73 -1.60
N SER A 23 -2.77 5.64 -2.24
CA SER A 23 -2.92 5.44 -3.70
C SER A 23 -4.39 5.51 -4.12
N THR A 24 -5.29 4.85 -3.41
CA THR A 24 -6.73 4.88 -3.67
C THR A 24 -7.29 6.31 -3.72
N GLY A 25 -6.91 7.17 -2.76
CA GLY A 25 -7.34 8.58 -2.75
C GLY A 25 -6.89 9.35 -3.99
N HIS A 26 -5.67 9.10 -4.46
CA HIS A 26 -5.14 9.74 -5.66
C HIS A 26 -5.76 9.20 -6.94
N LEU A 27 -6.01 7.88 -7.01
CA LEU A 27 -6.66 7.28 -8.19
C LEU A 27 -8.12 7.73 -8.33
N ILE A 28 -8.85 7.89 -7.22
CA ILE A 28 -10.20 8.47 -7.23
C ILE A 28 -10.16 9.89 -7.80
N LEU A 29 -9.27 10.75 -7.29
CA LEU A 29 -9.12 12.10 -7.83
C LEU A 29 -8.68 12.12 -9.29
N LEU A 30 -7.72 11.29 -9.67
CA LEU A 30 -7.28 11.21 -11.06
C LEU A 30 -8.44 10.83 -11.98
N ASN A 31 -9.31 9.93 -11.53
CA ASN A 31 -10.45 9.45 -12.30
C ASN A 31 -11.52 10.52 -12.53
N GLU A 32 -11.63 11.53 -11.67
CA GLU A 32 -12.51 12.68 -11.89
C GLU A 32 -12.11 13.50 -13.14
N PHE A 33 -10.80 13.56 -13.42
CA PHE A 33 -10.29 14.35 -14.53
C PHE A 33 -9.93 13.52 -15.76
N ILE A 34 -9.55 12.26 -15.55
CA ILE A 34 -9.04 11.36 -16.59
C ILE A 34 -9.69 9.98 -16.46
N THR A 35 -10.78 9.78 -17.17
CA THR A 35 -11.51 8.51 -17.18
C THR A 35 -10.96 7.56 -18.24
N LEU A 36 -10.65 6.31 -17.86
CA LEU A 36 -10.35 5.23 -18.81
C LEU A 36 -11.65 4.78 -19.48
N ASN A 37 -11.64 4.71 -20.81
CA ASN A 37 -12.76 4.17 -21.57
C ASN A 37 -12.65 2.64 -21.68
N VAL A 38 -13.02 1.97 -20.59
CA VAL A 38 -12.96 0.52 -20.40
C VAL A 38 -14.26 0.06 -19.73
N SER A 39 -14.53 -1.25 -19.75
CA SER A 39 -15.72 -1.78 -19.04
C SER A 39 -15.59 -1.61 -17.52
N ASP A 40 -16.70 -1.42 -16.82
CA ASP A 40 -16.72 -1.25 -15.35
C ASP A 40 -16.10 -2.47 -14.64
N ALA A 41 -16.38 -3.67 -15.13
CA ALA A 41 -15.80 -4.90 -14.60
C ALA A 41 -14.26 -4.91 -14.77
N PHE A 42 -13.75 -4.47 -15.93
CA PHE A 42 -12.32 -4.33 -16.17
C PHE A 42 -11.73 -3.24 -15.29
N ARG A 43 -12.40 -2.11 -15.13
CA ARG A 43 -11.94 -1.00 -14.30
C ARG A 43 -11.74 -1.43 -12.85
N SER A 44 -12.73 -2.10 -12.26
CA SER A 44 -12.63 -2.61 -10.88
C SER A 44 -11.47 -3.60 -10.69
N MET A 45 -11.19 -4.42 -11.69
CA MET A 45 -10.01 -5.30 -11.71
C MET A 45 -8.71 -4.51 -11.88
N PHE A 46 -8.67 -3.58 -12.84
CA PHE A 46 -7.47 -2.79 -13.18
C PHE A 46 -6.91 -2.03 -11.97
N ASP A 47 -7.78 -1.35 -11.21
CA ASP A 47 -7.38 -0.54 -10.06
C ASP A 47 -6.69 -1.36 -8.95
N VAL A 48 -6.93 -2.67 -8.91
CA VAL A 48 -6.25 -3.57 -7.97
C VAL A 48 -5.05 -4.28 -8.61
N VAL A 49 -5.20 -4.76 -9.86
CA VAL A 49 -4.15 -5.56 -10.51
C VAL A 49 -2.94 -4.71 -10.92
N ILE A 50 -3.11 -3.40 -11.17
CA ILE A 50 -1.99 -2.49 -11.43
C ILE A 50 -0.97 -2.47 -10.29
N GLN A 51 -1.39 -2.74 -9.06
CA GLN A 51 -0.54 -2.86 -7.88
C GLN A 51 0.47 -4.02 -7.99
N LEU A 52 0.19 -5.04 -8.80
CA LEU A 52 1.16 -6.13 -9.05
C LEU A 52 2.45 -5.61 -9.69
N GLY A 53 2.34 -4.59 -10.55
CA GLY A 53 3.52 -3.90 -11.07
C GLY A 53 4.36 -3.30 -9.93
N ALA A 54 3.70 -2.58 -9.01
CA ALA A 54 4.36 -2.00 -7.84
C ALA A 54 5.03 -3.07 -6.96
N ILE A 55 4.36 -4.20 -6.69
CA ILE A 55 4.91 -5.30 -5.86
C ILE A 55 6.18 -5.88 -6.47
N LEU A 56 6.25 -6.05 -7.78
CA LEU A 56 7.45 -6.55 -8.45
C LEU A 56 8.67 -5.69 -8.13
N ALA A 57 8.50 -4.38 -7.94
CA ALA A 57 9.60 -3.49 -7.53
C ALA A 57 10.14 -3.85 -6.14
N VAL A 58 9.27 -4.19 -5.18
CA VAL A 58 9.70 -4.67 -3.85
C VAL A 58 10.48 -5.97 -3.97
N ILE A 59 9.95 -6.93 -4.73
CA ILE A 59 10.60 -8.23 -4.93
C ILE A 59 11.99 -8.04 -5.51
N VAL A 60 12.15 -7.17 -6.51
CA VAL A 60 13.44 -6.89 -7.16
C VAL A 60 14.40 -6.18 -6.20
N LEU A 61 13.95 -5.12 -5.53
CA LEU A 61 14.82 -4.31 -4.66
C LEU A 61 15.27 -5.04 -3.40
N PHE A 62 14.39 -5.88 -2.85
CA PHE A 62 14.67 -6.63 -1.63
C PHE A 62 14.90 -8.12 -1.90
N PHE A 63 15.21 -8.49 -3.16
CA PHE A 63 15.34 -9.88 -3.58
C PHE A 63 16.27 -10.69 -2.66
N HIS A 64 17.44 -10.13 -2.31
CA HIS A 64 18.38 -10.83 -1.42
C HIS A 64 17.79 -11.04 -0.02
N LYS A 65 17.08 -10.07 0.54
CA LYS A 65 16.40 -10.21 1.84
C LYS A 65 15.28 -11.25 1.80
N LEU A 66 14.52 -11.29 0.72
CA LEU A 66 13.31 -12.10 0.58
C LEU A 66 13.55 -13.53 0.08
N ASN A 67 14.68 -13.80 -0.60
CA ASN A 67 14.96 -15.11 -1.19
C ASN A 67 15.63 -16.06 -0.17
N PRO A 68 14.90 -17.08 0.36
CA PRO A 68 15.46 -18.05 1.28
C PRO A 68 16.32 -19.13 0.60
N PHE A 69 16.25 -19.23 -0.74
CA PHE A 69 16.96 -20.24 -1.52
C PHE A 69 18.31 -19.74 -2.05
N SER A 70 18.69 -18.51 -1.72
CA SER A 70 19.94 -17.94 -2.22
C SER A 70 21.16 -18.78 -1.82
N PRO A 71 22.00 -19.22 -2.77
CA PRO A 71 23.22 -19.96 -2.48
C PRO A 71 24.27 -19.12 -1.76
N LYS A 72 24.12 -17.79 -1.78
CA LYS A 72 25.00 -16.84 -1.09
C LYS A 72 24.69 -16.67 0.40
N LYS A 73 23.57 -17.22 0.87
CA LYS A 73 23.16 -17.16 2.27
C LYS A 73 23.67 -18.38 3.06
N SER A 74 24.13 -18.14 4.28
CA SER A 74 24.36 -19.19 5.27
C SER A 74 23.03 -19.85 5.69
N GLU A 75 23.08 -21.04 6.28
CA GLU A 75 21.89 -21.74 6.78
C GLU A 75 21.14 -20.91 7.86
N GLY A 76 21.87 -20.14 8.67
CA GLY A 76 21.29 -19.22 9.65
C GLY A 76 20.48 -18.10 8.98
N GLU A 77 21.02 -17.48 7.92
CA GLU A 77 20.35 -16.42 7.16
C GLU A 77 19.14 -16.95 6.39
N LYS A 78 19.21 -18.16 5.83
CA LYS A 78 18.07 -18.83 5.20
C LYS A 78 16.93 -19.04 6.21
N LYS A 79 17.27 -19.54 7.41
CA LYS A 79 16.31 -19.73 8.50
C LYS A 79 15.66 -18.41 8.94
N GLN A 80 16.44 -17.33 9.08
CA GLN A 80 15.92 -16.00 9.39
C GLN A 80 14.97 -15.50 8.29
N THR A 81 15.30 -15.74 7.01
CA THR A 81 14.42 -15.36 5.88
C THR A 81 13.10 -16.13 5.92
N TRP A 82 13.12 -17.44 6.22
CA TRP A 82 11.89 -18.20 6.40
C TRP A 82 11.06 -17.72 7.59
N GLN A 83 11.70 -17.41 8.71
CA GLN A 83 11.02 -16.83 9.87
C GLN A 83 10.38 -15.49 9.54
N LEU A 84 11.04 -14.64 8.74
CA LEU A 84 10.47 -13.39 8.27
C LEU A 84 9.20 -13.65 7.45
N TRP A 85 9.23 -14.59 6.50
CA TRP A 85 8.05 -14.95 5.72
C TRP A 85 6.89 -15.48 6.57
N PHE A 86 7.17 -16.33 7.57
CA PHE A 86 6.13 -16.81 8.49
C PHE A 86 5.53 -15.66 9.31
N LYS A 87 6.33 -14.68 9.73
CA LYS A 87 5.83 -13.46 10.41
C LYS A 87 4.98 -12.60 9.47
N VAL A 88 5.38 -12.44 8.22
CA VAL A 88 4.61 -11.72 7.19
C VAL A 88 3.27 -12.41 6.95
N VAL A 89 3.26 -13.73 6.77
CA VAL A 89 2.02 -14.51 6.62
C VAL A 89 1.13 -14.37 7.85
N ALA A 90 1.68 -14.52 9.06
CA ALA A 90 0.91 -14.32 10.29
C ALA A 90 0.31 -12.90 10.37
N ALA A 91 1.07 -11.87 9.98
CA ALA A 91 0.62 -10.48 10.01
C ALA A 91 -0.53 -10.18 9.05
N ILE A 92 -0.64 -10.86 7.91
CA ILE A 92 -1.73 -10.61 6.96
C ILE A 92 -3.04 -11.32 7.33
N ILE A 93 -3.01 -12.32 8.24
CA ILE A 93 -4.20 -13.09 8.62
C ILE A 93 -5.34 -12.19 9.13
N PRO A 94 -5.14 -11.25 10.08
CA PRO A 94 -6.23 -10.43 10.58
C PRO A 94 -6.94 -9.64 9.46
N SER A 95 -6.16 -8.96 8.62
CA SER A 95 -6.72 -8.16 7.52
C SER A 95 -7.29 -9.03 6.39
N GLY A 96 -6.75 -10.22 6.17
CA GLY A 96 -7.30 -11.20 5.22
C GLY A 96 -8.68 -11.68 5.65
N ILE A 97 -8.85 -12.03 6.94
CA ILE A 97 -10.14 -12.46 7.48
C ILE A 97 -11.17 -11.32 7.38
N VAL A 98 -10.82 -10.12 7.85
CA VAL A 98 -11.74 -8.97 7.82
C VAL A 98 -12.06 -8.58 6.38
N GLY A 99 -11.05 -8.58 5.48
CA GLY A 99 -11.26 -8.26 4.07
C GLY A 99 -12.22 -9.23 3.40
N VAL A 100 -11.99 -10.54 3.52
CA VAL A 100 -12.89 -11.54 2.89
C VAL A 100 -14.32 -11.47 3.43
N LEU A 101 -14.51 -11.20 4.72
CA LEU A 101 -15.83 -11.17 5.35
C LEU A 101 -16.59 -9.85 5.10
N PHE A 102 -15.89 -8.74 4.93
CA PHE A 102 -16.51 -7.41 4.94
C PHE A 102 -16.21 -6.57 3.68
N ASP A 103 -15.49 -7.09 2.65
CA ASP A 103 -15.11 -6.35 1.45
C ASP A 103 -16.31 -5.66 0.78
N ASP A 104 -17.35 -6.44 0.43
CA ASP A 104 -18.53 -5.92 -0.25
C ASP A 104 -19.29 -4.89 0.60
N TRP A 105 -19.36 -5.10 1.92
CA TRP A 105 -19.99 -4.16 2.84
C TRP A 105 -19.20 -2.86 2.96
N MET A 106 -17.86 -2.96 3.05
CA MET A 106 -16.96 -1.82 3.12
C MET A 106 -16.99 -1.00 1.82
N GLU A 107 -16.99 -1.69 0.68
CA GLU A 107 -17.09 -1.06 -0.63
C GLU A 107 -18.40 -0.26 -0.74
N ALA A 108 -19.55 -0.85 -0.35
CA ALA A 108 -20.86 -0.21 -0.41
C ALA A 108 -21.00 1.03 0.49
N HIS A 109 -20.34 1.06 1.66
CA HIS A 109 -20.56 2.11 2.66
C HIS A 109 -19.44 3.16 2.70
N PHE A 110 -18.20 2.79 2.39
CA PHE A 110 -17.05 3.65 2.56
C PHE A 110 -16.39 4.11 1.26
N HIS A 111 -16.76 3.54 0.11
CA HIS A 111 -16.14 3.91 -1.17
C HIS A 111 -16.71 5.22 -1.72
N ASN A 112 -16.50 6.32 -1.00
CA ASN A 112 -16.90 7.66 -1.42
C ASN A 112 -15.85 8.71 -1.06
N ALA A 113 -15.85 9.83 -1.79
CA ALA A 113 -14.85 10.88 -1.66
C ALA A 113 -14.79 11.51 -0.26
N THR A 114 -15.93 11.62 0.43
CA THR A 114 -15.99 12.19 1.78
C THR A 114 -15.27 11.31 2.80
N VAL A 115 -15.50 9.99 2.76
CA VAL A 115 -14.80 9.04 3.64
C VAL A 115 -13.30 9.05 3.36
N VAL A 116 -12.91 9.04 2.08
CA VAL A 116 -11.50 9.13 1.68
C VAL A 116 -10.83 10.38 2.24
N ALA A 117 -11.48 11.53 2.09
CA ALA A 117 -10.96 12.81 2.58
C ALA A 117 -10.83 12.85 4.10
N ILE A 118 -11.85 12.38 4.82
CA ILE A 118 -11.79 12.29 6.30
C ILE A 118 -10.68 11.35 6.73
N ALA A 119 -10.55 10.18 6.11
CA ALA A 119 -9.47 9.22 6.41
C ALA A 119 -8.09 9.84 6.14
N LEU A 120 -7.91 10.58 5.03
CA LEU A 120 -6.67 11.30 4.74
C LEU A 120 -6.32 12.27 5.87
N ILE A 121 -7.27 13.10 6.32
CA ILE A 121 -7.05 14.10 7.38
C ILE A 121 -6.74 13.41 8.71
N VAL A 122 -7.56 12.44 9.14
CA VAL A 122 -7.40 11.73 10.41
C VAL A 122 -6.03 11.05 10.48
N TYR A 123 -5.66 10.31 9.45
CA TYR A 123 -4.34 9.65 9.43
C TYR A 123 -3.18 10.63 9.23
N GLY A 124 -3.41 11.76 8.55
CA GLY A 124 -2.43 12.84 8.48
C GLY A 124 -2.11 13.41 9.85
N VAL A 125 -3.14 13.69 10.66
CA VAL A 125 -2.99 14.11 12.06
C VAL A 125 -2.32 13.02 12.91
N ALA A 126 -2.76 11.76 12.74
CA ALA A 126 -2.18 10.63 13.48
C ALA A 126 -0.68 10.48 13.21
N PHE A 127 -0.21 10.61 11.95
CA PHE A 127 1.22 10.60 11.64
C PHE A 127 2.00 11.67 12.37
N ILE A 128 1.50 12.91 12.39
CA ILE A 128 2.16 14.02 13.09
C ILE A 128 2.22 13.76 14.59
N LEU A 129 1.14 13.28 15.20
CA LEU A 129 1.07 13.01 16.63
C LEU A 129 1.98 11.85 17.05
N VAL A 130 1.96 10.74 16.29
CA VAL A 130 2.80 9.57 16.57
C VAL A 130 4.28 9.92 16.42
N GLU A 131 4.67 10.66 15.38
CA GLU A 131 6.05 11.09 15.19
C GLU A 131 6.52 12.06 16.28
N ARG A 132 5.67 13.00 16.71
CA ARG A 132 5.97 13.89 17.87
C ARG A 132 6.14 13.10 19.16
N ARG A 133 5.29 12.08 19.40
CA ARG A 133 5.43 11.19 20.56
C ARG A 133 6.72 10.38 20.47
N ASN A 134 7.03 9.83 19.29
CA ASN A 134 8.24 9.05 19.07
C ASN A 134 9.52 9.88 19.30
N ALA A 135 9.55 11.13 18.83
CA ALA A 135 10.66 12.05 19.04
C ALA A 135 10.90 12.42 20.54
N ARG A 136 9.86 12.34 21.38
CA ARG A 136 9.94 12.59 22.82
C ARG A 136 10.31 11.34 23.63
N ARG A 137 10.37 10.18 23.00
CA ARG A 137 10.61 8.89 23.66
C ARG A 137 12.12 8.74 23.91
N VAL A 138 12.56 9.08 25.12
CA VAL A 138 13.95 8.91 25.58
C VAL A 138 14.14 7.50 26.12
N GLY A 139 15.13 6.75 25.62
CA GLY A 139 15.58 5.46 26.21
C GLY A 139 14.73 4.23 25.88
N GLY A 140 13.76 4.29 24.99
CA GLY A 140 13.01 3.11 24.54
C GLY A 140 13.85 2.28 23.53
N LYS A 141 13.91 0.94 23.72
CA LYS A 141 14.47 0.05 22.71
C LYS A 141 13.59 0.07 21.46
N THR A 142 14.17 0.42 20.32
CA THR A 142 13.51 0.44 19.03
C THR A 142 14.00 -0.77 18.22
N VAL A 143 13.08 -1.47 17.56
CA VAL A 143 13.43 -2.59 16.67
C VAL A 143 13.86 -2.02 15.34
N GLU A 144 15.17 -1.98 15.08
CA GLU A 144 15.75 -1.36 13.88
C GLU A 144 15.96 -2.35 12.72
N ASP A 145 15.95 -3.66 13.00
CA ASP A 145 16.10 -4.71 12.00
C ASP A 145 14.78 -5.43 11.77
N VAL A 146 14.37 -5.57 10.51
CA VAL A 146 13.16 -6.26 10.10
C VAL A 146 13.14 -7.73 10.53
N TYR A 147 14.27 -8.38 10.61
CA TYR A 147 14.40 -9.76 11.08
C TYR A 147 14.16 -9.90 12.59
N ALA A 148 14.42 -8.83 13.35
CA ALA A 148 14.25 -8.79 14.81
C ALA A 148 12.78 -8.55 15.23
N ILE A 149 11.87 -8.24 14.32
CA ILE A 149 10.43 -8.16 14.59
C ILE A 149 9.96 -9.52 15.07
N ASP A 150 9.31 -9.60 16.21
CA ASP A 150 8.72 -10.83 16.75
C ASP A 150 7.30 -11.08 16.23
N TYR A 151 6.74 -12.27 16.47
CA TYR A 151 5.39 -12.63 16.00
C TYR A 151 4.29 -11.76 16.61
N LYS A 152 4.43 -11.35 17.87
CA LYS A 152 3.45 -10.46 18.53
C LYS A 152 3.42 -9.10 17.87
N THR A 153 4.59 -8.53 17.62
CA THR A 153 4.74 -7.25 16.90
C THR A 153 4.22 -7.36 15.47
N ALA A 154 4.54 -8.44 14.76
CA ALA A 154 4.05 -8.70 13.41
C ALA A 154 2.50 -8.77 13.36
N LEU A 155 1.88 -9.52 14.27
CA LEU A 155 0.41 -9.59 14.39
C LEU A 155 -0.22 -8.23 14.71
N LEU A 156 0.37 -7.46 15.61
CA LEU A 156 -0.12 -6.11 15.92
C LEU A 156 -0.05 -5.19 14.70
N ILE A 157 1.05 -5.23 13.91
CA ILE A 157 1.13 -4.49 12.64
C ILE A 157 0.02 -4.96 11.68
N GLY A 158 -0.25 -6.26 11.66
CA GLY A 158 -1.35 -6.84 10.88
C GLY A 158 -2.73 -6.36 11.31
N CYS A 159 -2.97 -6.19 12.61
CA CYS A 159 -4.20 -5.57 13.11
C CYS A 159 -4.35 -4.12 12.64
N PHE A 160 -3.24 -3.35 12.60
CA PHE A 160 -3.26 -2.02 11.99
C PHE A 160 -3.58 -2.06 10.49
N GLN A 161 -3.18 -3.12 9.77
CA GLN A 161 -3.55 -3.28 8.36
C GLN A 161 -5.07 -3.39 8.14
N CYS A 162 -5.85 -3.91 9.10
CA CYS A 162 -7.31 -3.96 8.96
C CYS A 162 -7.91 -2.56 8.74
N LEU A 163 -7.29 -1.52 9.29
CA LEU A 163 -7.74 -0.14 9.11
C LEU A 163 -7.61 0.33 7.65
N SER A 164 -6.74 -0.29 6.85
CA SER A 164 -6.57 0.05 5.44
C SER A 164 -7.72 -0.41 4.54
N LEU A 165 -8.63 -1.22 5.06
CA LEU A 165 -9.86 -1.57 4.36
C LEU A 165 -10.77 -0.34 4.20
N ILE A 166 -10.62 0.69 5.05
CA ILE A 166 -11.30 1.97 4.87
C ILE A 166 -10.56 2.76 3.79
N PRO A 167 -11.20 3.09 2.66
CA PRO A 167 -10.58 3.86 1.59
C PRO A 167 -10.02 5.20 2.10
N GLY A 168 -8.87 5.60 1.57
CA GLY A 168 -8.19 6.82 2.05
C GLY A 168 -7.19 6.58 3.20
N THR A 169 -7.32 5.49 3.97
CA THR A 169 -6.40 5.19 5.07
C THR A 169 -4.97 4.92 4.61
N SER A 170 -4.78 4.26 3.48
CA SER A 170 -3.51 3.73 2.96
C SER A 170 -3.02 2.49 3.71
N ARG A 171 -2.76 1.42 2.99
CA ARG A 171 -2.19 0.18 3.56
C ARG A 171 -0.81 0.44 4.16
N SER A 172 0.11 1.03 3.38
CA SER A 172 1.44 1.40 3.88
C SER A 172 1.34 2.42 5.02
N GLY A 173 0.37 3.36 4.94
CA GLY A 173 0.13 4.34 5.98
C GLY A 173 -0.24 3.71 7.32
N SER A 174 -1.22 2.80 7.35
CA SER A 174 -1.68 2.16 8.60
C SER A 174 -0.62 1.24 9.20
N THR A 175 0.04 0.42 8.39
CA THR A 175 1.06 -0.53 8.86
C THR A 175 2.33 0.16 9.37
N ILE A 176 2.82 1.20 8.66
CA ILE A 176 3.99 1.99 9.10
C ILE A 176 3.66 2.76 10.37
N LEU A 177 2.51 3.42 10.42
CA LEU A 177 2.08 4.15 11.61
C LEU A 177 1.97 3.23 12.84
N GLY A 178 1.34 2.06 12.64
CA GLY A 178 1.23 1.02 13.68
C GLY A 178 2.60 0.53 14.14
N ALA A 179 3.51 0.23 13.22
CA ALA A 179 4.87 -0.19 13.51
C ALA A 179 5.62 0.83 14.40
N ILE A 180 5.59 2.11 14.02
CA ILE A 180 6.23 3.19 14.80
C ILE A 180 5.58 3.32 16.19
N LEU A 181 4.26 3.24 16.28
CA LEU A 181 3.51 3.38 17.52
C LEU A 181 3.89 2.31 18.56
N ILE A 182 4.15 1.09 18.11
CA ILE A 182 4.51 -0.04 18.97
C ILE A 182 6.03 -0.18 19.18
N GLY A 183 6.86 0.70 18.61
CA GLY A 183 8.29 0.78 18.89
C GLY A 183 9.19 0.11 17.84
N VAL A 184 8.70 -0.09 16.61
CA VAL A 184 9.53 -0.48 15.46
C VAL A 184 10.10 0.78 14.80
N GLY A 185 11.37 0.75 14.43
CA GLY A 185 12.04 1.84 13.72
C GLY A 185 11.44 2.11 12.35
N ARG A 186 11.58 3.34 11.86
CA ARG A 186 10.96 3.78 10.60
C ARG A 186 11.35 2.90 9.42
N SER A 187 12.63 2.60 9.27
CA SER A 187 13.14 1.77 8.17
C SER A 187 12.65 0.33 8.27
N ALA A 188 12.73 -0.29 9.46
CA ALA A 188 12.26 -1.67 9.66
C ALA A 188 10.73 -1.77 9.48
N GLY A 189 9.97 -0.78 9.98
CA GLY A 189 8.53 -0.70 9.81
C GLY A 189 8.11 -0.54 8.34
N ALA A 190 8.82 0.29 7.57
CA ALA A 190 8.58 0.46 6.14
C ALA A 190 8.92 -0.83 5.36
N GLU A 191 10.07 -1.46 5.62
CA GLU A 191 10.43 -2.73 4.99
C GLU A 191 9.40 -3.81 5.30
N PHE A 192 9.00 -3.98 6.56
CA PHE A 192 8.00 -4.98 6.94
C PHE A 192 6.65 -4.73 6.28
N SER A 193 6.21 -3.46 6.23
CA SER A 193 5.02 -3.03 5.50
C SER A 193 5.08 -3.43 4.02
N PHE A 194 6.22 -3.22 3.36
CA PHE A 194 6.41 -3.60 1.96
C PHE A 194 6.37 -5.12 1.76
N PHE A 195 6.94 -5.88 2.70
CA PHE A 195 6.90 -7.34 2.61
C PHE A 195 5.49 -7.90 2.82
N MET A 196 4.71 -7.30 3.74
CA MET A 196 3.29 -7.62 3.90
C MET A 196 2.47 -7.33 2.63
N ALA A 197 2.86 -6.30 1.85
CA ALA A 197 2.19 -5.97 0.59
C ALA A 197 2.18 -7.13 -0.40
N ILE A 198 3.27 -7.90 -0.46
CA ILE A 198 3.43 -8.96 -1.45
C ILE A 198 2.27 -9.97 -1.38
N PRO A 199 2.06 -10.70 -0.29
CA PRO A 199 0.96 -11.65 -0.22
C PRO A 199 -0.42 -10.98 -0.17
N THR A 200 -0.56 -9.80 0.44
CA THR A 200 -1.85 -9.09 0.52
C THR A 200 -2.35 -8.69 -0.86
N MET A 201 -1.52 -8.05 -1.68
CA MET A 201 -1.92 -7.58 -3.01
C MET A 201 -2.03 -8.71 -4.02
N LEU A 202 -1.19 -9.75 -3.90
CA LEU A 202 -1.36 -10.96 -4.69
C LEU A 202 -2.73 -11.60 -4.41
N GLY A 203 -3.13 -11.70 -3.15
CA GLY A 203 -4.44 -12.22 -2.77
C GLY A 203 -5.59 -11.36 -3.28
N ALA A 204 -5.52 -10.04 -3.07
CA ALA A 204 -6.53 -9.10 -3.57
C ALA A 204 -6.66 -9.14 -5.10
N SER A 205 -5.52 -9.13 -5.82
CA SER A 205 -5.51 -9.22 -7.29
C SER A 205 -6.06 -10.55 -7.79
N ALA A 206 -5.77 -11.66 -7.11
CA ALA A 206 -6.33 -12.97 -7.45
C ALA A 206 -7.86 -12.99 -7.29
N ILE A 207 -8.40 -12.42 -6.20
CA ILE A 207 -9.84 -12.31 -5.95
C ILE A 207 -10.51 -11.43 -7.01
N LYS A 208 -9.99 -10.23 -7.28
CA LYS A 208 -10.57 -9.31 -8.27
C LYS A 208 -10.44 -9.87 -9.70
N GLY A 209 -9.31 -10.51 -10.03
CA GLY A 209 -9.12 -11.20 -11.31
C GLY A 209 -10.10 -12.35 -11.49
N LEU A 210 -10.33 -13.17 -10.44
CA LEU A 210 -11.34 -14.23 -10.47
C LEU A 210 -12.77 -13.67 -10.62
N LYS A 211 -13.12 -12.63 -9.86
CA LYS A 211 -14.44 -11.95 -10.00
C LYS A 211 -14.63 -11.44 -11.45
N PHE A 212 -13.58 -10.87 -12.07
CA PHE A 212 -13.61 -10.46 -13.47
C PHE A 212 -13.84 -11.62 -14.44
N LEU A 213 -13.12 -12.72 -14.27
CA LEU A 213 -13.29 -13.91 -15.12
C LEU A 213 -14.71 -14.51 -14.98
N LEU A 214 -15.27 -14.49 -13.77
CA LEU A 214 -16.63 -15.01 -13.52
C LEU A 214 -17.74 -14.06 -13.98
N SER A 215 -17.45 -12.79 -14.23
CA SER A 215 -18.42 -11.81 -14.74
C SER A 215 -18.90 -12.10 -16.18
N GLY A 216 -18.20 -12.98 -16.91
CA GLY A 216 -18.47 -13.28 -18.30
C GLY A 216 -18.02 -12.18 -19.28
N VAL A 217 -17.45 -11.08 -18.78
CA VAL A 217 -16.89 -9.99 -19.60
C VAL A 217 -15.51 -10.43 -20.12
N THR A 218 -15.30 -10.32 -21.42
CA THR A 218 -13.99 -10.59 -22.03
C THR A 218 -13.22 -9.29 -22.21
N ALA A 219 -11.96 -9.27 -21.74
CA ALA A 219 -11.10 -8.12 -21.93
C ALA A 219 -10.79 -7.91 -23.42
N THR A 220 -10.93 -6.70 -23.89
CA THR A 220 -10.52 -6.29 -25.23
C THR A 220 -9.01 -6.20 -25.36
N GLY A 221 -8.46 -6.24 -26.58
CA GLY A 221 -7.04 -6.04 -26.80
C GLY A 221 -6.52 -4.69 -26.26
N THR A 222 -7.36 -3.64 -26.31
CA THR A 222 -7.03 -2.33 -25.74
C THR A 222 -6.93 -2.39 -24.21
N GLU A 223 -7.88 -3.05 -23.53
CA GLU A 223 -7.88 -3.22 -22.08
C GLU A 223 -6.66 -4.03 -21.62
N ILE A 224 -6.31 -5.10 -22.31
CA ILE A 224 -5.07 -5.86 -22.02
C ILE A 224 -3.84 -4.95 -22.15
N GLY A 225 -3.76 -4.14 -23.21
CA GLY A 225 -2.70 -3.16 -23.40
C GLY A 225 -2.64 -2.13 -22.27
N VAL A 226 -3.77 -1.62 -21.83
CA VAL A 226 -3.92 -0.68 -20.69
C VAL A 226 -3.36 -1.32 -19.41
N LEU A 227 -3.72 -2.57 -19.13
CA LEU A 227 -3.25 -3.28 -17.94
C LEU A 227 -1.74 -3.48 -17.95
N ILE A 228 -1.20 -3.96 -19.09
CA ILE A 228 0.25 -4.20 -19.23
C ILE A 228 1.02 -2.89 -19.06
N VAL A 229 0.61 -1.81 -19.76
CA VAL A 229 1.27 -0.50 -19.66
C VAL A 229 1.19 0.05 -18.25
N GLY A 230 0.02 -0.01 -17.63
CA GLY A 230 -0.17 0.44 -16.24
C GLY A 230 0.76 -0.30 -15.27
N CYS A 231 0.82 -1.64 -15.35
CA CYS A 231 1.70 -2.46 -14.50
C CYS A 231 3.18 -2.17 -14.74
N VAL A 232 3.62 -2.07 -16.01
CA VAL A 232 5.03 -1.79 -16.33
C VAL A 232 5.45 -0.41 -15.82
N VAL A 233 4.63 0.61 -16.03
CA VAL A 233 4.92 1.97 -15.55
C VAL A 233 4.90 2.02 -14.03
N SER A 234 3.90 1.41 -13.37
CA SER A 234 3.85 1.29 -11.91
C SER A 234 5.10 0.61 -11.35
N PHE A 235 5.57 -0.47 -11.99
CA PHE A 235 6.83 -1.13 -11.62
C PHE A 235 8.04 -0.20 -11.70
N LEU A 236 8.25 0.46 -12.85
CA LEU A 236 9.42 1.31 -13.08
C LEU A 236 9.44 2.51 -12.12
N VAL A 237 8.28 3.15 -11.93
CA VAL A 237 8.14 4.27 -10.99
C VAL A 237 8.37 3.81 -9.56
N SER A 238 7.81 2.67 -9.15
CA SER A 238 7.98 2.10 -7.81
C SER A 238 9.43 1.79 -7.48
N LEU A 239 10.25 1.35 -8.44
CA LEU A 239 11.69 1.13 -8.23
C LEU A 239 12.39 2.41 -7.75
N LEU A 240 12.05 3.56 -8.31
CA LEU A 240 12.62 4.84 -7.95
C LEU A 240 12.08 5.34 -6.61
N VAL A 241 10.76 5.25 -6.44
CA VAL A 241 10.07 5.76 -5.23
C VAL A 241 10.47 4.99 -3.98
N ILE A 242 10.53 3.65 -4.04
CA ILE A 242 10.94 2.83 -2.88
C ILE A 242 12.37 3.17 -2.46
N ARG A 243 13.31 3.30 -3.42
CA ARG A 243 14.69 3.69 -3.11
C ARG A 243 14.74 5.07 -2.44
N GLY A 244 14.05 6.05 -3.01
CA GLY A 244 13.98 7.40 -2.46
C GLY A 244 13.33 7.43 -1.08
N LEU A 245 12.24 6.69 -0.87
CA LEU A 245 11.57 6.62 0.42
C LEU A 245 12.48 5.98 1.49
N MET A 246 13.15 4.86 1.16
CA MET A 246 14.05 4.20 2.11
C MET A 246 15.22 5.09 2.52
N GLU A 247 15.77 5.89 1.62
CA GLU A 247 16.80 6.91 1.96
C GLU A 247 16.20 8.04 2.79
N TYR A 248 15.00 8.51 2.44
CA TYR A 248 14.31 9.57 3.16
C TYR A 248 14.03 9.20 4.62
N VAL A 249 13.45 8.01 4.88
CA VAL A 249 13.03 7.61 6.24
C VAL A 249 14.19 7.31 7.18
N ARG A 250 15.39 7.10 6.66
CA ARG A 250 16.62 6.98 7.48
C ARG A 250 16.97 8.29 8.17
N ARG A 251 16.63 9.42 7.58
CA ARG A 251 17.04 10.76 8.05
C ARG A 251 15.88 11.63 8.50
N HIS A 252 14.66 11.35 8.03
CA HIS A 252 13.48 12.20 8.23
C HIS A 252 12.33 11.42 8.86
N SER A 253 11.40 12.17 9.45
CA SER A 253 10.14 11.64 9.99
C SER A 253 9.06 11.55 8.90
N PHE A 254 8.03 10.75 9.17
CA PHE A 254 6.86 10.68 8.31
C PHE A 254 5.91 11.89 8.44
N SER A 255 6.26 12.90 9.25
CA SER A 255 5.41 14.09 9.48
C SER A 255 5.08 14.86 8.20
N ALA A 256 6.02 14.94 7.24
CA ALA A 256 5.77 15.60 5.95
C ALA A 256 4.63 14.93 5.18
N PHE A 257 4.57 13.59 5.18
CA PHE A 257 3.45 12.86 4.58
C PHE A 257 2.15 13.09 5.32
N GLY A 258 2.20 13.28 6.65
CA GLY A 258 1.04 13.68 7.45
C GLY A 258 0.47 15.02 7.02
N VAL A 259 1.33 16.03 6.84
CA VAL A 259 0.93 17.36 6.35
C VAL A 259 0.34 17.27 4.94
N TYR A 260 1.02 16.54 4.04
CA TYR A 260 0.52 16.32 2.68
C TYR A 260 -0.90 15.71 2.68
N ARG A 261 -1.14 14.68 3.50
CA ARG A 261 -2.46 14.01 3.61
C ARG A 261 -3.56 14.98 4.08
N ILE A 262 -3.25 15.83 5.07
CA ILE A 262 -4.21 16.83 5.55
C ILE A 262 -4.57 17.80 4.43
N ILE A 263 -3.57 18.34 3.73
CA ILE A 263 -3.79 19.26 2.60
C ILE A 263 -4.64 18.58 1.52
N LEU A 264 -4.25 17.36 1.10
CA LEU A 264 -4.99 16.60 0.10
C LEU A 264 -6.43 16.33 0.53
N GLY A 265 -6.64 15.90 1.78
CA GLY A 265 -7.97 15.63 2.30
C GLY A 265 -8.86 16.89 2.33
N VAL A 266 -8.30 18.04 2.70
CA VAL A 266 -9.02 19.32 2.63
C VAL A 266 -9.36 19.70 1.18
N VAL A 267 -8.41 19.55 0.25
CA VAL A 267 -8.63 19.80 -1.19
C VAL A 267 -9.77 18.93 -1.72
N VAL A 268 -9.76 17.62 -1.37
CA VAL A 268 -10.82 16.70 -1.79
C VAL A 268 -12.18 17.14 -1.23
N LEU A 269 -12.27 17.47 0.07
CA LEU A 269 -13.53 17.92 0.66
C LEU A 269 -14.05 19.20 0.00
N VAL A 270 -13.18 20.18 -0.23
CA VAL A 270 -13.57 21.45 -0.86
C VAL A 270 -14.01 21.21 -2.31
N TYR A 271 -13.27 20.40 -3.06
CA TYR A 271 -13.61 20.09 -4.45
C TYR A 271 -15.01 19.47 -4.55
N PHE A 272 -15.27 18.40 -3.81
CA PHE A 272 -16.58 17.72 -3.88
C PHE A 272 -17.72 18.52 -3.24
N ALA A 273 -17.44 19.42 -2.31
CA ALA A 273 -18.45 20.34 -1.78
C ALA A 273 -18.83 21.47 -2.75
N LEU A 274 -17.94 21.82 -3.69
CA LEU A 274 -18.21 22.86 -4.72
C LEU A 274 -18.71 22.26 -6.04
N ALA A 275 -18.38 21.01 -6.35
CA ALA A 275 -18.75 20.33 -7.59
C ALA A 275 -20.09 19.57 -7.49
N GLY A 276 -20.58 19.29 -6.28
CA GLY A 276 -21.90 18.68 -6.02
C GLY A 276 -22.89 19.73 -5.62
#